data_cb7c5efaccfa86aa967f61d831d739a4
#
_entry.id   cb7c5efaccfa86aa967f61d831d739a4
#
_cell.length_a   1.000
_cell.length_b   1.000
_cell.length_c   1.000
_cell.angle_alpha   90.00
_cell.angle_beta   90.00
_cell.angle_gamma   90.00
#
_symmetry.space_group_name_H-M   'P 1'
#
loop_
_entity.id
_entity.type
_entity.pdbx_description
1 polymer ?
#
loop_
_entity_poly.entity_id
_entity_poly.type
_entity_poly.pdbx_seq_one_letter_code
_entity_poly.pdbx_strand_id
1 'polypeptide(L)'
;MNDKKPNVDRFDPRLAAAYSRTENKEQQYDEWAATYDSDLVDDMGYVAHIDAGNVFMEVVPDKNSTILDVACGTGLAGQYLQSHGYTQIDGVDLSAKMLDIARDRAIYRNLMQHDFTRSFESEILYGALLCVGMFSYAVPKISDMHNVVNCVQPGGSCVITVNGAAWEDLDLGSELAAESSRHGFEVEKIIDAGYIQEQGIGSKILVIKP
;
A
#
# COMPACT_ATOMS: atom_id res chain seq x y z
N MET A 1 15.86 -9.16 20.09
CA MET A 1 14.68 -8.51 19.48
C MET A 1 14.21 -7.40 20.40
N ASN A 2 14.26 -6.17 19.92
CA ASN A 2 13.89 -5.02 20.74
C ASN A 2 12.36 -4.89 20.73
N ASP A 3 11.66 -5.43 21.75
CA ASP A 3 10.21 -5.34 21.89
C ASP A 3 9.74 -3.93 22.34
N LYS A 4 10.34 -2.89 21.78
CA LYS A 4 9.77 -1.55 21.95
C LYS A 4 8.45 -1.49 21.22
N LYS A 5 7.34 -1.42 21.97
CA LYS A 5 6.04 -1.08 21.38
C LYS A 5 6.19 0.27 20.67
N PRO A 6 5.75 0.38 19.41
CA PRO A 6 5.80 1.66 18.72
C PRO A 6 5.01 2.71 19.52
N ASN A 7 5.57 3.91 19.65
CA ASN A 7 4.89 5.04 20.26
C ASN A 7 3.91 5.65 19.25
N VAL A 8 2.74 5.03 19.13
CA VAL A 8 1.69 5.48 18.19
C VAL A 8 0.80 6.58 18.77
N ASP A 9 0.87 6.83 20.09
CA ASP A 9 0.05 7.85 20.80
C ASP A 9 0.38 9.29 20.36
N ARG A 10 1.47 9.48 19.62
CA ARG A 10 1.88 10.77 19.04
C ARG A 10 1.09 11.16 17.79
N PHE A 11 0.32 10.25 17.21
CA PHE A 11 -0.46 10.45 15.99
C PHE A 11 -1.93 10.76 16.32
N ASP A 12 -2.66 11.24 15.30
CA ASP A 12 -4.12 11.36 15.38
C ASP A 12 -4.72 10.04 15.90
N PRO A 13 -5.73 10.06 16.79
CA PRO A 13 -6.29 8.85 17.38
C PRO A 13 -6.76 7.80 16.36
N ARG A 14 -7.26 8.22 15.19
CA ARG A 14 -7.68 7.33 14.09
C ARG A 14 -6.48 6.59 13.50
N LEU A 15 -5.37 7.31 13.29
CA LEU A 15 -4.11 6.72 12.84
C LEU A 15 -3.47 5.84 13.90
N ALA A 16 -3.46 6.28 15.16
CA ALA A 16 -2.96 5.49 16.27
C ALA A 16 -3.69 4.16 16.38
N ALA A 17 -5.01 4.14 16.20
CA ALA A 17 -5.81 2.92 16.12
C ALA A 17 -5.40 2.06 14.92
N ALA A 18 -5.24 2.66 13.72
CA ALA A 18 -4.81 1.95 12.52
C ALA A 18 -3.39 1.36 12.65
N TYR A 19 -2.50 2.01 13.37
CA TYR A 19 -1.12 1.57 13.59
C TYR A 19 -0.98 0.60 14.76
N SER A 20 -1.98 0.50 15.64
CA SER A 20 -1.97 -0.47 16.73
C SER A 20 -1.99 -1.90 16.19
N ARG A 21 -1.27 -2.82 16.87
CA ARG A 21 -1.29 -4.26 16.56
C ARG A 21 -2.60 -4.88 17.10
N THR A 22 -3.72 -4.64 16.42
CA THR A 22 -4.98 -5.28 16.74
C THR A 22 -5.16 -6.54 15.91
N GLU A 23 -5.76 -7.58 16.50
CA GLU A 23 -5.98 -8.87 15.83
C GLU A 23 -7.08 -8.79 14.74
N ASN A 24 -7.86 -7.71 14.70
CA ASN A 24 -9.01 -7.59 13.80
C ASN A 24 -8.92 -6.35 12.91
N LYS A 25 -7.97 -6.36 11.98
CA LYS A 25 -7.75 -5.26 11.02
C LYS A 25 -8.91 -5.06 10.06
N GLU A 26 -9.52 -6.14 9.58
CA GLU A 26 -10.67 -6.09 8.69
C GLU A 26 -11.80 -5.26 9.33
N GLN A 27 -12.22 -5.63 10.53
CA GLN A 27 -13.29 -4.91 11.23
C GLN A 27 -12.92 -3.43 11.46
N GLN A 28 -11.69 -3.13 11.82
CA GLN A 28 -11.23 -1.77 12.04
C GLN A 28 -11.39 -0.90 10.80
N TYR A 29 -10.99 -1.40 9.62
CA TYR A 29 -11.14 -0.68 8.36
C TYR A 29 -12.60 -0.66 7.88
N ASP A 30 -13.38 -1.71 8.14
CA ASP A 30 -14.81 -1.72 7.87
C ASP A 30 -15.54 -0.62 8.65
N GLU A 31 -15.22 -0.43 9.92
CA GLU A 31 -15.80 0.61 10.76
C GLU A 31 -15.39 2.02 10.32
N TRP A 32 -14.18 2.18 9.79
CA TRP A 32 -13.66 3.48 9.34
C TRP A 32 -14.05 3.83 7.90
N ALA A 33 -14.46 2.88 7.09
CA ALA A 33 -14.63 3.05 5.65
C ALA A 33 -15.49 4.27 5.26
N ALA A 34 -16.59 4.53 6.00
CA ALA A 34 -17.54 5.59 5.65
C ALA A 34 -16.96 7.01 5.71
N THR A 35 -15.95 7.25 6.54
CA THR A 35 -15.31 8.57 6.72
C THR A 35 -13.85 8.59 6.29
N TYR A 36 -13.33 7.45 5.84
CA TYR A 36 -11.90 7.25 5.56
C TYR A 36 -11.30 8.32 4.66
N ASP A 37 -11.94 8.61 3.52
CA ASP A 37 -11.43 9.57 2.56
C ASP A 37 -11.42 10.99 3.13
N SER A 38 -12.52 11.44 3.74
CA SER A 38 -12.58 12.78 4.35
C SER A 38 -11.60 12.92 5.52
N ASP A 39 -11.49 11.88 6.35
CA ASP A 39 -10.55 11.88 7.47
C ASP A 39 -9.09 11.98 6.99
N LEU A 40 -8.72 11.18 5.98
CA LEU A 40 -7.35 11.16 5.50
C LEU A 40 -7.02 12.35 4.60
N VAL A 41 -7.86 12.64 3.59
CA VAL A 41 -7.54 13.63 2.56
C VAL A 41 -7.82 15.04 3.08
N ASP A 42 -9.03 15.29 3.62
CA ASP A 42 -9.45 16.64 3.98
C ASP A 42 -8.90 17.06 5.34
N ASP A 43 -8.91 16.16 6.35
CA ASP A 43 -8.50 16.50 7.71
C ASP A 43 -6.98 16.34 7.94
N MET A 44 -6.35 15.30 7.35
CA MET A 44 -4.96 14.94 7.65
C MET A 44 -3.98 15.26 6.51
N GLY A 45 -4.46 15.66 5.33
CA GLY A 45 -3.61 16.00 4.20
C GLY A 45 -2.86 14.79 3.62
N TYR A 46 -3.55 13.68 3.37
CA TYR A 46 -2.97 12.47 2.81
C TYR A 46 -2.59 12.63 1.34
N VAL A 47 -1.31 12.50 1.04
CA VAL A 47 -0.74 12.69 -0.31
C VAL A 47 -0.04 11.46 -0.88
N ALA A 48 0.09 10.39 -0.11
CA ALA A 48 0.88 9.22 -0.52
C ALA A 48 0.40 8.59 -1.84
N HIS A 49 -0.90 8.59 -2.11
CA HIS A 49 -1.47 8.07 -3.37
C HIS A 49 -1.06 8.91 -4.59
N ILE A 50 -0.85 10.22 -4.41
CA ILE A 50 -0.37 11.13 -5.47
C ILE A 50 1.12 10.88 -5.71
N ASP A 51 1.93 10.91 -4.64
CA ASP A 51 3.38 10.76 -4.75
C ASP A 51 3.76 9.37 -5.30
N ALA A 52 3.14 8.31 -4.79
CA ALA A 52 3.34 6.95 -5.31
C ALA A 52 2.85 6.79 -6.74
N GLY A 53 1.71 7.40 -7.10
CA GLY A 53 1.19 7.41 -8.46
C GLY A 53 2.14 8.10 -9.44
N ASN A 54 2.78 9.21 -9.04
CA ASN A 54 3.78 9.89 -9.86
C ASN A 54 5.00 8.99 -10.13
N VAL A 55 5.55 8.35 -9.08
CA VAL A 55 6.65 7.39 -9.24
C VAL A 55 6.21 6.20 -10.11
N PHE A 56 4.98 5.70 -9.92
CA PHE A 56 4.44 4.62 -10.73
C PHE A 56 4.43 4.97 -12.23
N MET A 57 3.96 6.17 -12.58
CA MET A 57 3.91 6.63 -13.99
C MET A 57 5.30 6.74 -14.63
N GLU A 58 6.33 7.05 -13.85
CA GLU A 58 7.73 7.09 -14.33
C GLU A 58 8.27 5.69 -14.66
N VAL A 59 7.95 4.68 -13.82
CA VAL A 59 8.50 3.32 -13.98
C VAL A 59 7.62 2.40 -14.82
N VAL A 60 6.34 2.76 -15.02
CA VAL A 60 5.36 2.01 -15.82
C VAL A 60 4.73 2.93 -16.86
N PRO A 61 5.46 3.36 -17.89
CA PRO A 61 4.94 4.33 -18.89
C PRO A 61 3.87 3.75 -19.82
N ASP A 62 3.78 2.43 -19.97
CA ASP A 62 2.75 1.78 -20.79
C ASP A 62 1.40 1.80 -20.07
N LYS A 63 0.48 2.62 -20.57
CA LYS A 63 -0.87 2.78 -20.02
C LYS A 63 -1.76 1.53 -20.18
N ASN A 64 -1.35 0.56 -21.01
CA ASN A 64 -2.06 -0.70 -21.22
C ASN A 64 -1.57 -1.81 -20.29
N SER A 65 -0.57 -1.55 -19.45
CA SER A 65 -0.10 -2.52 -18.46
C SER A 65 -1.25 -2.98 -17.58
N THR A 66 -1.31 -4.28 -17.32
CA THR A 66 -2.22 -4.84 -16.30
C THR A 66 -1.69 -4.51 -14.92
N ILE A 67 -2.51 -3.86 -14.10
CA ILE A 67 -2.10 -3.32 -12.80
C ILE A 67 -2.91 -3.97 -11.69
N LEU A 68 -2.21 -4.38 -10.63
CA LEU A 68 -2.82 -4.73 -9.35
C LEU A 68 -2.62 -3.59 -8.35
N ASP A 69 -3.73 -3.00 -7.88
CA ASP A 69 -3.75 -2.06 -6.78
C ASP A 69 -3.98 -2.83 -5.47
N VAL A 70 -2.90 -3.01 -4.70
CA VAL A 70 -2.89 -3.81 -3.46
C VAL A 70 -3.15 -2.91 -2.26
N ALA A 71 -4.05 -3.36 -1.36
CA ALA A 71 -4.63 -2.54 -0.31
C ALA A 71 -5.28 -1.29 -0.90
N CYS A 72 -6.11 -1.49 -1.93
CA CYS A 72 -6.70 -0.41 -2.71
C CYS A 72 -7.65 0.49 -1.89
N GLY A 73 -8.10 0.03 -0.72
CA GLY A 73 -9.00 0.76 0.16
C GLY A 73 -10.26 1.22 -0.56
N THR A 74 -10.59 2.50 -0.41
CA THR A 74 -11.69 3.15 -1.11
C THR A 74 -11.39 3.44 -2.59
N GLY A 75 -10.14 3.24 -3.06
CA GLY A 75 -9.76 3.41 -4.46
C GLY A 75 -9.08 4.73 -4.81
N LEU A 76 -8.51 5.47 -3.84
CA LEU A 76 -7.83 6.76 -4.09
C LEU A 76 -6.66 6.62 -5.08
N ALA A 77 -5.80 5.60 -4.90
CA ALA A 77 -4.64 5.37 -5.75
C ALA A 77 -5.05 4.94 -7.16
N GLY A 78 -5.99 4.00 -7.27
CA GLY A 78 -6.56 3.58 -8.55
C GLY A 78 -7.23 4.73 -9.32
N GLN A 79 -7.98 5.60 -8.61
CA GLN A 79 -8.59 6.80 -9.21
C GLN A 79 -7.53 7.76 -9.75
N TYR A 80 -6.45 7.95 -9.01
CA TYR A 80 -5.34 8.78 -9.47
C TYR A 80 -4.72 8.22 -10.76
N LEU A 81 -4.42 6.92 -10.81
CA LEU A 81 -3.90 6.28 -12.02
C LEU A 81 -4.89 6.35 -13.19
N GLN A 82 -6.20 6.10 -12.94
CA GLN A 82 -7.22 6.19 -13.98
C GLN A 82 -7.30 7.59 -14.59
N SER A 83 -7.23 8.65 -13.77
CA SER A 83 -7.23 10.03 -14.25
C SER A 83 -6.04 10.36 -15.15
N HIS A 84 -4.96 9.55 -15.09
CA HIS A 84 -3.77 9.64 -15.94
C HIS A 84 -3.74 8.62 -17.08
N GLY A 85 -4.88 7.96 -17.36
CA GLY A 85 -5.08 7.12 -18.54
C GLY A 85 -4.78 5.64 -18.36
N TYR A 86 -4.54 5.14 -17.15
CA TYR A 86 -4.48 3.70 -16.88
C TYR A 86 -5.90 3.14 -16.72
N THR A 87 -6.23 2.08 -17.44
CA THR A 87 -7.58 1.50 -17.45
C THR A 87 -7.62 0.00 -17.13
N GLN A 88 -6.47 -0.66 -17.08
CA GLN A 88 -6.35 -2.09 -16.83
C GLN A 88 -6.01 -2.35 -15.36
N ILE A 89 -6.85 -1.84 -14.44
CA ILE A 89 -6.60 -1.86 -13.00
C ILE A 89 -7.56 -2.86 -12.34
N ASP A 90 -7.02 -3.80 -11.56
CA ASP A 90 -7.74 -4.64 -10.62
C ASP A 90 -7.38 -4.21 -9.20
N GLY A 91 -8.31 -4.27 -8.25
CA GLY A 91 -8.10 -3.87 -6.87
C GLY A 91 -8.23 -5.04 -5.90
N VAL A 92 -7.41 -5.02 -4.85
CA VAL A 92 -7.48 -6.00 -3.76
C VAL A 92 -7.39 -5.29 -2.43
N ASP A 93 -8.29 -5.62 -1.50
CA ASP A 93 -8.25 -5.10 -0.13
C ASP A 93 -8.70 -6.16 0.88
N LEU A 94 -8.34 -5.99 2.14
CA LEU A 94 -8.78 -6.84 3.25
C LEU A 94 -10.23 -6.54 3.64
N SER A 95 -10.64 -5.27 3.58
CA SER A 95 -11.94 -4.77 4.04
C SER A 95 -13.01 -4.87 2.94
N ALA A 96 -14.06 -5.61 3.20
CA ALA A 96 -15.20 -5.70 2.30
C ALA A 96 -15.91 -4.33 2.14
N LYS A 97 -15.95 -3.53 3.20
CA LYS A 97 -16.58 -2.20 3.16
C LYS A 97 -15.78 -1.19 2.35
N MET A 98 -14.43 -1.25 2.42
CA MET A 98 -13.57 -0.46 1.54
C MET A 98 -13.83 -0.82 0.07
N LEU A 99 -13.91 -2.12 -0.25
CA LEU A 99 -14.20 -2.60 -1.60
C LEU A 99 -15.59 -2.19 -2.10
N ASP A 100 -16.60 -2.08 -1.23
CA ASP A 100 -17.92 -1.56 -1.61
C ASP A 100 -17.81 -0.11 -2.09
N ILE A 101 -17.05 0.75 -1.38
CA ILE A 101 -16.82 2.14 -1.78
C ILE A 101 -15.98 2.22 -3.07
N ALA A 102 -14.93 1.40 -3.18
CA ALA A 102 -14.11 1.32 -4.39
C ALA A 102 -14.92 0.91 -5.62
N ARG A 103 -15.94 0.03 -5.45
CA ARG A 103 -16.85 -0.41 -6.51
C ARG A 103 -17.69 0.74 -7.06
N ASP A 104 -18.16 1.62 -6.18
CA ASP A 104 -18.97 2.78 -6.57
C ASP A 104 -18.18 3.81 -7.41
N ARG A 105 -16.83 3.80 -7.32
CA ARG A 105 -15.98 4.63 -8.19
C ARG A 105 -15.90 4.14 -9.64
N ALA A 106 -16.26 2.87 -9.91
CA ALA A 106 -16.29 2.26 -11.25
C ALA A 106 -14.95 2.37 -12.03
N ILE A 107 -13.83 2.27 -11.33
CA ILE A 107 -12.47 2.37 -11.90
C ILE A 107 -11.80 1.00 -12.07
N TYR A 108 -12.12 0.03 -11.22
CA TYR A 108 -11.53 -1.30 -11.25
C TYR A 108 -12.31 -2.24 -12.17
N ARG A 109 -11.57 -3.07 -12.91
CA ARG A 109 -12.16 -4.17 -13.70
C ARG A 109 -12.70 -5.27 -12.78
N ASN A 110 -11.86 -5.62 -11.77
CA ASN A 110 -12.18 -6.61 -10.75
C ASN A 110 -11.82 -6.05 -9.36
N LEU A 111 -12.60 -6.43 -8.37
CA LEU A 111 -12.32 -6.14 -6.96
C LEU A 111 -12.37 -7.46 -6.17
N MET A 112 -11.31 -7.75 -5.42
CA MET A 112 -11.11 -9.02 -4.71
C MET A 112 -10.80 -8.75 -3.24
N GLN A 113 -11.36 -9.56 -2.34
CA GLN A 113 -11.03 -9.51 -0.93
C GLN A 113 -9.89 -10.48 -0.63
N HIS A 114 -8.78 -10.00 -0.03
CA HIS A 114 -7.66 -10.84 0.35
C HIS A 114 -6.82 -10.24 1.48
N ASP A 115 -6.23 -11.14 2.28
CA ASP A 115 -5.29 -10.84 3.36
C ASP A 115 -3.86 -11.16 2.92
N PHE A 116 -3.04 -10.14 2.66
CA PHE A 116 -1.65 -10.28 2.21
C PHE A 116 -0.66 -10.73 3.29
N THR A 117 -1.10 -11.07 4.51
CA THR A 117 -0.31 -11.90 5.41
C THR A 117 -0.20 -13.35 4.91
N ARG A 118 -0.92 -13.66 3.82
CA ARG A 118 -0.94 -14.95 3.13
C ARG A 118 -0.62 -14.78 1.65
N SER A 119 -0.15 -15.84 1.01
CA SER A 119 0.07 -15.83 -0.43
C SER A 119 -1.23 -15.57 -1.18
N PHE A 120 -1.16 -14.73 -2.21
CA PHE A 120 -2.25 -14.46 -3.13
C PHE A 120 -2.16 -15.39 -4.33
N GLU A 121 -3.09 -16.31 -4.44
CA GLU A 121 -3.19 -17.22 -5.59
C GLU A 121 -4.01 -16.55 -6.69
N SER A 122 -3.34 -16.09 -7.74
CA SER A 122 -3.96 -15.53 -8.94
C SER A 122 -3.66 -16.42 -10.15
N GLU A 123 -4.66 -16.60 -11.02
CA GLU A 123 -4.46 -17.31 -12.30
C GLU A 123 -3.56 -16.52 -13.28
N ILE A 124 -3.39 -15.22 -13.03
CA ILE A 124 -2.59 -14.33 -13.88
C ILE A 124 -1.56 -13.58 -13.03
N LEU A 125 -0.39 -13.32 -13.62
CA LEU A 125 0.56 -12.35 -13.09
C LEU A 125 0.35 -11.00 -13.74
N TYR A 126 0.46 -9.94 -12.95
CA TYR A 126 0.27 -8.57 -13.41
C TYR A 126 1.54 -8.00 -14.03
N GLY A 127 1.40 -7.05 -14.95
CA GLY A 127 2.52 -6.32 -15.54
C GLY A 127 3.16 -5.34 -14.56
N ALA A 128 2.34 -4.79 -13.64
CA ALA A 128 2.80 -3.86 -12.61
C ALA A 128 1.90 -3.93 -11.36
N LEU A 129 2.41 -3.38 -10.25
CA LEU A 129 1.70 -3.33 -8.98
C LEU A 129 1.91 -1.97 -8.32
N LEU A 130 0.82 -1.41 -7.77
CA LEU A 130 0.84 -0.29 -6.86
C LEU A 130 0.32 -0.74 -5.49
N CYS A 131 1.01 -0.39 -4.39
CA CYS A 131 0.57 -0.69 -3.03
C CYS A 131 0.82 0.53 -2.14
N VAL A 132 -0.26 1.19 -1.73
CA VAL A 132 -0.17 2.45 -0.98
C VAL A 132 -0.81 2.31 0.39
N GLY A 133 -0.05 2.60 1.44
CA GLY A 133 -0.57 2.69 2.81
C GLY A 133 -0.65 1.38 3.60
N MET A 134 -0.26 0.25 3.01
CA MET A 134 -0.34 -1.06 3.67
C MET A 134 0.76 -1.28 4.71
N PHE A 135 2.02 -0.99 4.36
CA PHE A 135 3.16 -1.28 5.23
C PHE A 135 3.42 -0.14 6.23
N SER A 136 3.22 -0.46 7.51
CA SER A 136 3.34 0.48 8.62
C SER A 136 3.78 -0.24 9.92
N TYR A 137 3.32 0.19 11.07
CA TYR A 137 3.59 -0.44 12.37
C TYR A 137 2.88 -1.78 12.59
N ALA A 138 1.82 -2.03 11.83
CA ALA A 138 0.96 -3.21 12.00
C ALA A 138 1.25 -4.28 10.94
N VAL A 139 0.36 -5.27 10.86
CA VAL A 139 0.35 -6.29 9.82
C VAL A 139 -0.40 -5.77 8.57
N PRO A 140 0.00 -6.14 7.35
CA PRO A 140 1.17 -6.96 7.00
C PRO A 140 2.51 -6.32 7.35
N LYS A 141 3.53 -7.15 7.59
CA LYS A 141 4.90 -6.73 7.88
C LYS A 141 5.76 -6.73 6.61
N ILE A 142 6.97 -6.17 6.70
CA ILE A 142 7.96 -6.26 5.61
C ILE A 142 8.23 -7.73 5.22
N SER A 143 8.23 -8.66 6.18
CA SER A 143 8.36 -10.10 5.90
C SER A 143 7.24 -10.69 5.03
N ASP A 144 6.09 -10.02 4.94
CA ASP A 144 4.96 -10.44 4.09
C ASP A 144 5.04 -9.81 2.68
N MET A 145 6.00 -8.90 2.43
CA MET A 145 6.13 -8.15 1.16
C MET A 145 6.30 -9.08 -0.06
N HIS A 146 6.93 -10.24 0.13
CA HIS A 146 7.07 -11.22 -0.94
C HIS A 146 5.71 -11.71 -1.48
N ASN A 147 4.64 -11.77 -0.65
CA ASN A 147 3.30 -12.13 -1.10
C ASN A 147 2.74 -11.11 -2.09
N VAL A 148 3.14 -9.83 -1.92
CA VAL A 148 2.74 -8.73 -2.82
C VAL A 148 3.57 -8.77 -4.10
N VAL A 149 4.90 -8.85 -3.99
CA VAL A 149 5.83 -8.84 -5.13
C VAL A 149 5.56 -10.02 -6.07
N ASN A 150 5.25 -11.19 -5.53
CA ASN A 150 4.96 -12.40 -6.31
C ASN A 150 3.68 -12.31 -7.18
N CYS A 151 2.88 -11.24 -7.05
CA CYS A 151 1.74 -10.98 -7.94
C CYS A 151 2.18 -10.46 -9.32
N VAL A 152 3.44 -10.03 -9.47
CA VAL A 152 3.94 -9.38 -10.68
C VAL A 152 4.83 -10.33 -11.46
N GLN A 153 4.67 -10.31 -12.80
CA GLN A 153 5.48 -11.13 -13.70
C GLN A 153 6.96 -10.70 -13.71
N PRO A 154 7.90 -11.63 -14.01
CA PRO A 154 9.30 -11.26 -14.21
C PRO A 154 9.44 -10.12 -15.23
N GLY A 155 10.23 -9.09 -14.88
CA GLY A 155 10.41 -7.88 -15.66
C GLY A 155 9.35 -6.80 -15.45
N GLY A 156 8.31 -7.07 -14.68
CA GLY A 156 7.35 -6.07 -14.22
C GLY A 156 7.92 -5.13 -13.15
N SER A 157 7.06 -4.30 -12.56
CA SER A 157 7.48 -3.32 -11.54
C SER A 157 6.45 -3.24 -10.41
N CYS A 158 6.95 -3.18 -9.18
CA CYS A 158 6.15 -2.89 -8.00
C CYS A 158 6.52 -1.51 -7.44
N VAL A 159 5.52 -0.67 -7.19
CA VAL A 159 5.68 0.58 -6.45
C VAL A 159 4.93 0.44 -5.13
N ILE A 160 5.67 0.47 -4.03
CA ILE A 160 5.14 0.15 -2.69
C ILE A 160 5.51 1.27 -1.74
N THR A 161 4.53 1.80 -0.98
CA THR A 161 4.83 2.76 0.08
C THR A 161 5.00 2.07 1.42
N VAL A 162 5.95 2.56 2.21
CA VAL A 162 6.14 2.21 3.61
C VAL A 162 6.03 3.47 4.45
N ASN A 163 5.30 3.44 5.55
CA ASN A 163 5.19 4.56 6.48
C ASN A 163 6.56 4.98 6.99
N GLY A 164 6.93 6.25 6.82
CA GLY A 164 8.27 6.75 7.13
C GLY A 164 8.60 6.72 8.62
N ALA A 165 7.62 6.98 9.49
CA ALA A 165 7.82 6.88 10.93
C ALA A 165 8.07 5.42 11.36
N ALA A 166 7.32 4.46 10.81
CA ALA A 166 7.56 3.04 11.06
C ALA A 166 8.91 2.59 10.49
N TRP A 167 9.30 3.11 9.33
CA TRP A 167 10.59 2.81 8.71
C TRP A 167 11.77 3.10 9.64
N GLU A 168 11.75 4.27 10.28
CA GLU A 168 12.81 4.70 11.20
C GLU A 168 12.70 3.99 12.57
N ASP A 169 11.49 3.94 13.15
CA ASP A 169 11.28 3.40 14.51
C ASP A 169 11.56 1.89 14.61
N LEU A 170 11.33 1.15 13.53
CA LEU A 170 11.44 -0.33 13.48
C LEU A 170 12.62 -0.83 12.64
N ASP A 171 13.45 0.06 12.08
CA ASP A 171 14.58 -0.29 11.18
C ASP A 171 14.14 -1.19 10.01
N LEU A 172 13.01 -0.80 9.36
CA LEU A 172 12.42 -1.61 8.29
C LEU A 172 13.32 -1.71 7.05
N GLY A 173 14.28 -0.80 6.89
CA GLY A 173 15.28 -0.88 5.81
C GLY A 173 16.19 -2.11 5.92
N SER A 174 16.64 -2.42 7.13
CA SER A 174 17.44 -3.64 7.38
C SER A 174 16.62 -4.91 7.17
N GLU A 175 15.35 -4.91 7.61
CA GLU A 175 14.43 -6.03 7.38
C GLU A 175 14.16 -6.22 5.89
N LEU A 176 13.90 -5.14 5.13
CA LEU A 176 13.69 -5.19 3.68
C LEU A 176 14.87 -5.80 2.93
N ALA A 177 16.10 -5.41 3.28
CA ALA A 177 17.31 -5.96 2.65
C ALA A 177 17.45 -7.47 2.90
N ALA A 178 17.08 -7.94 4.11
CA ALA A 178 17.08 -9.36 4.42
C ALA A 178 16.00 -10.12 3.63
N GLU A 179 14.79 -9.58 3.54
CA GLU A 179 13.68 -10.21 2.82
C GLU A 179 13.90 -10.21 1.30
N SER A 180 14.46 -9.12 0.74
CA SER A 180 14.90 -9.06 -0.67
C SER A 180 15.87 -10.19 -0.99
N SER A 181 16.89 -10.37 -0.17
CA SER A 181 17.88 -11.45 -0.35
C SER A 181 17.27 -12.84 -0.19
N ARG A 182 16.31 -13.02 0.73
CA ARG A 182 15.66 -14.31 1.00
C ARG A 182 14.73 -14.73 -0.12
N HIS A 183 13.97 -13.79 -0.69
CA HIS A 183 12.91 -14.05 -1.65
C HIS A 183 13.28 -13.73 -3.10
N GLY A 184 14.47 -13.13 -3.33
CA GLY A 184 15.05 -12.94 -4.66
C GLY A 184 14.49 -11.76 -5.45
N PHE A 185 13.77 -10.83 -4.80
CA PHE A 185 13.35 -9.58 -5.45
C PHE A 185 14.41 -8.48 -5.29
N GLU A 186 14.48 -7.55 -6.24
CA GLU A 186 15.43 -6.45 -6.25
C GLU A 186 14.77 -5.13 -5.86
N VAL A 187 15.35 -4.42 -4.90
CA VAL A 187 14.96 -3.05 -4.55
C VAL A 187 15.79 -2.07 -5.38
N GLU A 188 15.23 -1.57 -6.49
CA GLU A 188 15.94 -0.66 -7.41
C GLU A 188 16.09 0.75 -6.84
N LYS A 189 15.04 1.24 -6.15
CA LYS A 189 15.01 2.60 -5.58
C LYS A 189 14.27 2.64 -4.26
N ILE A 190 14.73 3.53 -3.37
CA ILE A 190 14.03 3.95 -2.16
C ILE A 190 13.97 5.48 -2.21
N ILE A 191 12.76 6.05 -2.25
CA ILE A 191 12.54 7.48 -2.47
C ILE A 191 11.79 8.04 -1.25
N ASP A 192 12.30 9.13 -0.68
CA ASP A 192 11.59 9.89 0.35
C ASP A 192 10.43 10.67 -0.27
N ALA A 193 9.24 10.57 0.33
CA ALA A 193 8.03 11.19 -0.19
C ALA A 193 7.08 11.63 0.94
N GLY A 194 6.03 12.35 0.58
CA GLY A 194 4.95 12.68 1.49
C GLY A 194 4.10 11.47 1.89
N TYR A 195 3.41 11.59 3.01
CA TYR A 195 2.43 10.59 3.45
C TYR A 195 1.20 11.28 4.03
N ILE A 196 1.29 11.83 5.25
CA ILE A 196 0.24 12.57 5.95
C ILE A 196 0.83 13.90 6.41
N GLN A 197 0.56 14.96 5.66
CA GLN A 197 1.24 16.25 5.79
C GLN A 197 0.95 16.93 7.14
N GLU A 198 -0.31 16.97 7.56
CA GLU A 198 -0.73 17.63 8.81
C GLU A 198 -0.18 16.94 10.07
N GLN A 199 0.29 15.69 9.94
CA GLN A 199 0.94 14.93 11.01
C GLN A 199 2.47 14.94 10.90
N GLY A 200 3.04 15.57 9.87
CA GLY A 200 4.48 15.54 9.60
C GLY A 200 5.03 14.15 9.31
N ILE A 201 4.20 13.24 8.82
CA ILE A 201 4.58 11.85 8.50
C ILE A 201 4.94 11.79 7.02
N GLY A 202 6.20 11.38 6.72
CA GLY A 202 6.63 11.02 5.38
C GLY A 202 6.41 9.54 5.05
N SER A 203 6.81 9.15 3.85
CA SER A 203 6.87 7.75 3.41
C SER A 203 8.19 7.44 2.72
N LYS A 204 8.51 6.14 2.61
CA LYS A 204 9.48 5.61 1.65
C LYS A 204 8.68 4.97 0.52
N ILE A 205 8.93 5.38 -0.70
CA ILE A 205 8.42 4.74 -1.91
C ILE A 205 9.51 3.79 -2.42
N LEU A 206 9.18 2.51 -2.47
CA LEU A 206 10.04 1.46 -2.96
C LEU A 206 9.70 1.16 -4.42
N VAL A 207 10.70 1.10 -5.29
CA VAL A 207 10.58 0.53 -6.63
C VAL A 207 11.25 -0.83 -6.60
N ILE A 208 10.47 -1.89 -6.83
CA ILE A 208 10.90 -3.28 -6.68
C ILE A 208 10.69 -4.03 -7.99
N LYS A 209 11.66 -4.89 -8.32
CA LYS A 209 11.59 -5.90 -9.41
C LYS A 209 11.45 -7.30 -8.82
N PRO A 210 10.45 -8.09 -9.26
CA PRO A 210 10.31 -9.49 -8.88
C PRO A 210 11.42 -10.38 -9.46
#